data_7b9b21c722d31505cbda1ca22aceed21
#
_entry.id   7b9b21c722d31505cbda1ca22aceed21
#
_cell.length_a   1.000
_cell.length_b   1.000
_cell.length_c   1.000
_cell.angle_alpha   90.00
_cell.angle_beta   90.00
_cell.angle_gamma   90.00
#
_symmetry.space_group_name_H-M   'P 1'
#
loop_
_entity.id
_entity.type
_entity.pdbx_description
1 polymer ?
#
loop_
_entity_poly.entity_id
_entity_poly.type
_entity_poly.pdbx_seq_one_letter_code
_entity_poly.pdbx_strand_id
1 'polypeptide(L)'
;DTYPRRRHGFAMSIWSMGMILGPVLGPTIGAIMTDVYNWRWVFSVNIPLGIIAFIGIYFTLPEAQKRQDRLDWIGVSSLIIGVSMLQLMLDRGQRLDWFESSEIVLESWAAALSFYIFIAHCSTARNPYITLSIFRDRNFVVGLSLIFVFGLTVFSTMFILPVFLQTVQGYPVITAGWVLSARGLGTALAM
;
A
#
# COMPACT_ATOMS: atom_id res chain seq x y z
N ASP A 1 13.34 9.58 15.62
CA ASP A 1 14.02 10.30 16.73
C ASP A 1 14.39 9.39 17.91
N THR A 2 13.98 8.13 17.94
CA THR A 2 14.25 7.17 19.02
C THR A 2 15.71 6.66 19.01
N TYR A 3 16.35 6.67 17.83
CA TYR A 3 17.75 6.22 17.68
C TYR A 3 18.72 7.39 17.46
N PRO A 4 19.92 7.36 18.07
CA PRO A 4 20.95 8.36 17.82
C PRO A 4 21.42 8.30 16.35
N ARG A 5 21.76 9.44 15.74
CA ARG A 5 22.12 9.58 14.31
C ARG A 5 23.15 8.55 13.83
N ARG A 6 24.08 8.15 14.70
CA ARG A 6 25.09 7.12 14.37
C ARG A 6 24.51 5.72 14.09
N ARG A 7 23.30 5.41 14.61
CA ARG A 7 22.64 4.11 14.46
C ARG A 7 21.44 4.14 13.50
N HIS A 8 21.19 5.27 12.84
CA HIS A 8 20.09 5.39 11.87
C HIS A 8 20.23 4.36 10.73
N GLY A 9 21.45 4.18 10.19
CA GLY A 9 21.68 3.18 9.13
C GLY A 9 21.34 1.76 9.57
N PHE A 10 21.74 1.37 10.77
CA PHE A 10 21.40 0.04 11.31
C PHE A 10 19.90 -0.14 11.55
N ALA A 11 19.24 0.87 12.14
CA ALA A 11 17.80 0.81 12.36
C ALA A 11 17.02 0.75 11.03
N MET A 12 17.46 1.52 10.02
CA MET A 12 16.86 1.48 8.67
C MET A 12 17.09 0.14 7.97
N SER A 13 18.25 -0.50 8.14
CA SER A 13 18.53 -1.82 7.59
C SER A 13 17.59 -2.89 8.17
N ILE A 14 17.37 -2.89 9.50
CA ILE A 14 16.44 -3.82 10.13
C ILE A 14 15.00 -3.57 9.64
N TRP A 15 14.59 -2.30 9.55
CA TRP A 15 13.28 -1.95 9.05
C TRP A 15 13.09 -2.38 7.60
N SER A 16 14.09 -2.15 6.74
CA SER A 16 14.07 -2.58 5.33
C SER A 16 14.01 -4.11 5.19
N MET A 17 14.75 -4.85 6.02
CA MET A 17 14.63 -6.31 6.06
C MET A 17 13.21 -6.76 6.38
N GLY A 18 12.55 -6.15 7.37
CA GLY A 18 11.15 -6.44 7.70
C GLY A 18 10.20 -6.17 6.52
N MET A 19 10.40 -5.05 5.80
CA MET A 19 9.59 -4.72 4.62
C MET A 19 9.75 -5.73 3.48
N ILE A 20 10.93 -6.32 3.30
CA ILE A 20 11.21 -7.27 2.23
C ILE A 20 10.64 -8.66 2.55
N LEU A 21 10.62 -9.06 3.82
CA LEU A 21 10.10 -10.37 4.24
C LEU A 21 8.65 -10.60 3.81
N GLY A 22 7.81 -9.57 3.87
CA GLY A 22 6.41 -9.66 3.46
C GLY A 22 6.24 -10.10 1.99
N PRO A 23 6.75 -9.34 1.01
CA PRO A 23 6.69 -9.71 -0.40
C PRO A 23 7.42 -11.02 -0.76
N VAL A 24 8.46 -11.39 -0.02
CA VAL A 24 9.20 -12.65 -0.25
C VAL A 24 8.43 -13.86 0.23
N LEU A 25 7.94 -13.82 1.47
CA LEU A 25 7.27 -14.96 2.10
C LEU A 25 5.77 -15.01 1.81
N GLY A 26 5.15 -13.85 1.58
CA GLY A 26 3.70 -13.72 1.40
C GLY A 26 3.13 -14.64 0.32
N PRO A 27 3.64 -14.61 -0.91
CA PRO A 27 3.13 -15.45 -1.99
C PRO A 27 3.23 -16.94 -1.69
N THR A 28 4.34 -17.39 -1.12
CA THR A 28 4.52 -18.83 -0.78
C THR A 28 3.63 -19.25 0.38
N ILE A 29 3.58 -18.47 1.46
CA ILE A 29 2.72 -18.75 2.61
C ILE A 29 1.25 -18.70 2.19
N GLY A 30 0.86 -17.68 1.41
CA GLY A 30 -0.49 -17.54 0.89
C GLY A 30 -0.90 -18.71 -0.01
N ALA A 31 -0.01 -19.16 -0.91
CA ALA A 31 -0.23 -20.31 -1.77
C ALA A 31 -0.43 -21.60 -0.96
N ILE A 32 0.45 -21.89 -0.01
CA ILE A 32 0.35 -23.06 0.87
C ILE A 32 -0.95 -23.01 1.69
N MET A 33 -1.28 -21.86 2.28
CA MET A 33 -2.51 -21.72 3.06
C MET A 33 -3.77 -21.94 2.22
N THR A 34 -3.77 -21.43 0.99
CA THR A 34 -4.90 -21.59 0.07
C THR A 34 -5.07 -23.03 -0.38
N ASP A 35 -3.97 -23.73 -0.62
CA ASP A 35 -3.97 -25.10 -1.13
C ASP A 35 -4.29 -26.13 -0.02
N VAL A 36 -3.66 -25.99 1.16
CA VAL A 36 -3.78 -26.96 2.28
C VAL A 36 -5.07 -26.74 3.09
N TYR A 37 -5.47 -25.50 3.30
CA TYR A 37 -6.64 -25.16 4.14
C TYR A 37 -7.77 -24.58 3.30
N ASN A 38 -7.75 -23.26 3.08
CA ASN A 38 -8.60 -22.51 2.14
C ASN A 38 -8.16 -21.03 2.10
N TRP A 39 -8.63 -20.26 1.14
CA TRP A 39 -8.27 -18.86 0.96
C TRP A 39 -8.56 -17.96 2.18
N ARG A 40 -9.52 -18.33 3.04
CA ARG A 40 -9.87 -17.54 4.25
C ARG A 40 -8.75 -17.52 5.27
N TRP A 41 -7.93 -18.57 5.35
CA TRP A 41 -6.80 -18.64 6.26
C TRP A 41 -5.71 -17.61 5.96
N VAL A 42 -5.59 -17.16 4.70
CA VAL A 42 -4.69 -16.09 4.30
C VAL A 42 -5.01 -14.77 5.06
N PHE A 43 -6.28 -14.52 5.34
CA PHE A 43 -6.68 -13.37 6.15
C PHE A 43 -6.53 -13.65 7.66
N SER A 44 -6.87 -14.84 8.09
CA SER A 44 -6.84 -15.22 9.51
C SER A 44 -5.43 -15.19 10.11
N VAL A 45 -4.39 -15.48 9.32
CA VAL A 45 -2.99 -15.41 9.76
C VAL A 45 -2.56 -13.99 10.16
N ASN A 46 -3.21 -12.97 9.63
CA ASN A 46 -2.91 -11.59 9.98
C ASN A 46 -3.36 -11.23 11.41
N ILE A 47 -4.34 -11.95 11.96
CA ILE A 47 -4.86 -11.69 13.32
C ILE A 47 -3.77 -11.92 14.39
N PRO A 48 -3.14 -13.11 14.49
CA PRO A 48 -2.08 -13.32 15.47
C PRO A 48 -0.87 -12.42 15.24
N LEU A 49 -0.49 -12.17 13.97
CA LEU A 49 0.60 -11.25 13.64
C LEU A 49 0.29 -9.82 14.07
N GLY A 50 -0.94 -9.37 13.84
CA GLY A 50 -1.42 -8.05 14.29
C GLY A 50 -1.42 -7.91 15.80
N ILE A 51 -1.84 -8.96 16.54
CA ILE A 51 -1.79 -8.97 18.00
C ILE A 51 -0.36 -8.89 18.51
N ILE A 52 0.57 -9.66 17.95
CA ILE A 52 1.98 -9.63 18.32
C ILE A 52 2.58 -8.24 18.04
N ALA A 53 2.30 -7.66 16.88
CA ALA A 53 2.75 -6.32 16.52
C ALA A 53 2.17 -5.27 17.47
N PHE A 54 0.89 -5.35 17.80
CA PHE A 54 0.22 -4.44 18.75
C PHE A 54 0.86 -4.51 20.14
N ILE A 55 1.07 -5.71 20.66
CA ILE A 55 1.73 -5.95 21.95
C ILE A 55 3.15 -5.38 21.92
N GLY A 56 3.92 -5.66 20.87
CA GLY A 56 5.27 -5.13 20.68
C GLY A 56 5.30 -3.61 20.71
N ILE A 57 4.41 -2.96 19.96
CA ILE A 57 4.28 -1.50 19.92
C ILE A 57 3.89 -0.95 21.30
N TYR A 58 2.92 -1.57 21.96
CA TYR A 58 2.42 -1.13 23.26
C TYR A 58 3.52 -1.09 24.33
N PHE A 59 4.41 -2.09 24.36
CA PHE A 59 5.49 -2.17 25.36
C PHE A 59 6.77 -1.43 24.97
N THR A 60 6.99 -1.12 23.68
CA THR A 60 8.27 -0.55 23.22
C THR A 60 8.19 0.93 22.88
N LEU A 61 7.01 1.43 22.48
CA LEU A 61 6.87 2.85 22.14
C LEU A 61 6.67 3.69 23.41
N PRO A 62 7.55 4.69 23.69
CA PRO A 62 7.28 5.67 24.71
C PRO A 62 6.06 6.50 24.35
N GLU A 63 5.30 6.94 25.36
CA GLU A 63 4.18 7.84 25.13
C GLU A 63 4.63 9.08 24.34
N ALA A 64 4.13 9.25 23.15
CA ALA A 64 4.37 10.45 22.36
C ALA A 64 3.70 11.65 23.07
N GLN A 65 4.42 12.76 23.13
CA GLN A 65 3.80 14.01 23.59
C GLN A 65 2.55 14.27 22.76
N LYS A 66 1.40 14.32 23.43
CA LYS A 66 0.11 14.58 22.79
C LYS A 66 0.14 15.95 22.12
N ARG A 67 0.38 15.97 20.83
CA ARG A 67 0.19 17.16 20.02
C ARG A 67 -1.33 17.40 19.95
N GLN A 68 -1.79 18.51 20.47
CA GLN A 68 -3.21 18.90 20.46
C GLN A 68 -3.65 19.46 19.08
N ASP A 69 -3.04 19.01 18.01
CA ASP A 69 -3.46 19.40 16.68
C ASP A 69 -4.80 18.73 16.35
N ARG A 70 -5.79 19.51 16.00
CA ARG A 70 -7.10 18.97 15.57
C ARG A 70 -6.92 18.23 14.27
N LEU A 71 -7.40 16.99 14.22
CA LEU A 71 -7.40 16.22 12.99
C LEU A 71 -8.26 16.92 11.93
N ASP A 72 -7.72 17.09 10.75
CA ASP A 72 -8.45 17.64 9.59
C ASP A 72 -9.38 16.56 9.01
N TRP A 73 -10.57 16.43 9.62
CA TRP A 73 -11.55 15.43 9.20
C TRP A 73 -12.02 15.63 7.76
N ILE A 74 -12.15 16.88 7.29
CA ILE A 74 -12.59 17.16 5.93
C ILE A 74 -11.54 16.75 4.92
N GLY A 75 -10.28 17.11 5.15
CA GLY A 75 -9.18 16.72 4.30
C GLY A 75 -9.01 15.19 4.26
N VAL A 76 -8.97 14.54 5.43
CA VAL A 76 -8.79 13.07 5.51
C VAL A 76 -9.96 12.32 4.89
N SER A 77 -11.20 12.66 5.20
CA SER A 77 -12.37 11.94 4.67
C SER A 77 -12.52 12.13 3.17
N SER A 78 -12.32 13.34 2.64
CA SER A 78 -12.38 13.59 1.20
C SER A 78 -11.29 12.84 0.44
N LEU A 79 -10.08 12.76 1.00
CA LEU A 79 -8.99 11.96 0.41
C LEU A 79 -9.33 10.46 0.41
N ILE A 80 -9.81 9.92 1.53
CA ILE A 80 -10.18 8.50 1.63
C ILE A 80 -11.30 8.17 0.63
N ILE A 81 -12.36 8.97 0.58
CA ILE A 81 -13.46 8.73 -0.36
C ILE A 81 -12.97 8.83 -1.80
N GLY A 82 -12.18 9.86 -2.13
CA GLY A 82 -11.63 10.05 -3.48
C GLY A 82 -10.79 8.86 -3.95
N VAL A 83 -9.86 8.40 -3.11
CA VAL A 83 -9.01 7.24 -3.43
C VAL A 83 -9.83 5.96 -3.51
N SER A 84 -10.79 5.75 -2.59
CA SER A 84 -11.62 4.55 -2.58
C SER A 84 -12.51 4.46 -3.82
N MET A 85 -13.15 5.56 -4.22
CA MET A 85 -14.00 5.60 -5.42
C MET A 85 -13.17 5.41 -6.69
N LEU A 86 -12.00 6.05 -6.78
CA LEU A 86 -11.07 5.84 -7.88
C LEU A 86 -10.61 4.37 -7.98
N GLN A 87 -10.29 3.75 -6.85
CA GLN A 87 -9.89 2.35 -6.78
C GLN A 87 -11.01 1.42 -7.25
N LEU A 88 -12.25 1.63 -6.78
CA LEU A 88 -13.41 0.84 -7.18
C LEU A 88 -13.68 0.96 -8.68
N MET A 89 -13.64 2.18 -9.22
CA MET A 89 -13.78 2.44 -10.66
C MET A 89 -12.73 1.67 -11.48
N LEU A 90 -11.46 1.73 -11.07
CA LEU A 90 -10.38 1.03 -11.78
C LEU A 90 -10.48 -0.49 -11.68
N ASP A 91 -10.89 -1.00 -10.51
CA ASP A 91 -10.99 -2.45 -10.24
C ASP A 91 -12.14 -3.10 -11.00
N ARG A 92 -13.25 -2.40 -11.16
CA ARG A 92 -14.48 -2.91 -11.76
C ARG A 92 -14.68 -2.49 -13.22
N GLY A 93 -13.95 -1.45 -13.67
CA GLY A 93 -14.14 -0.83 -14.97
C GLY A 93 -14.17 -1.84 -16.11
N GLN A 94 -13.19 -2.77 -16.14
CA GLN A 94 -13.11 -3.80 -17.17
C GLN A 94 -14.30 -4.79 -17.17
N ARG A 95 -14.90 -5.05 -16.01
CA ARG A 95 -16.03 -5.99 -15.89
C ARG A 95 -17.39 -5.36 -16.14
N LEU A 96 -17.46 -4.04 -16.04
CA LEU A 96 -18.70 -3.26 -16.15
C LEU A 96 -18.72 -2.38 -17.42
N ASP A 97 -17.85 -2.68 -18.39
CA ASP A 97 -17.73 -1.96 -19.66
C ASP A 97 -17.49 -0.45 -19.50
N TRP A 98 -16.72 -0.10 -18.47
CA TRP A 98 -16.29 1.27 -18.17
C TRP A 98 -17.48 2.25 -18.09
N PHE A 99 -17.42 3.36 -18.81
CA PHE A 99 -18.40 4.45 -18.75
C PHE A 99 -19.78 4.10 -19.34
N GLU A 100 -20.00 2.90 -19.83
CA GLU A 100 -21.33 2.42 -20.20
C GLU A 100 -22.17 2.05 -18.97
N SER A 101 -21.49 1.73 -17.86
CA SER A 101 -22.15 1.45 -16.59
C SER A 101 -22.41 2.74 -15.79
N SER A 102 -23.65 2.91 -15.33
CA SER A 102 -24.01 4.02 -14.43
C SER A 102 -23.28 3.97 -13.09
N GLU A 103 -22.88 2.77 -12.62
CA GLU A 103 -22.09 2.57 -11.40
C GLU A 103 -20.70 3.19 -11.56
N ILE A 104 -19.99 2.88 -12.64
CA ILE A 104 -18.66 3.44 -12.92
C ILE A 104 -18.71 4.96 -13.12
N VAL A 105 -19.75 5.46 -13.78
CA VAL A 105 -19.95 6.90 -13.94
C VAL A 105 -20.14 7.57 -12.58
N LEU A 106 -20.94 6.98 -11.67
CA LEU A 106 -21.14 7.50 -10.32
C LEU A 106 -19.84 7.50 -9.51
N GLU A 107 -19.09 6.39 -9.54
CA GLU A 107 -17.78 6.26 -8.88
C GLU A 107 -16.79 7.29 -9.40
N SER A 108 -16.76 7.53 -10.71
CA SER A 108 -15.90 8.55 -11.35
C SER A 108 -16.22 9.96 -10.86
N TRP A 109 -17.51 10.33 -10.84
CA TRP A 109 -17.95 11.63 -10.34
C TRP A 109 -17.69 11.80 -8.84
N ALA A 110 -17.93 10.75 -8.05
CA ALA A 110 -17.65 10.76 -6.63
C ALA A 110 -16.15 10.93 -6.35
N ALA A 111 -15.30 10.26 -7.09
CA ALA A 111 -13.85 10.41 -7.01
C ALA A 111 -13.41 11.83 -7.38
N ALA A 112 -13.85 12.35 -8.52
CA ALA A 112 -13.51 13.68 -9.00
C ALA A 112 -13.95 14.78 -8.02
N LEU A 113 -15.18 14.70 -7.52
CA LEU A 113 -15.73 15.65 -6.55
C LEU A 113 -14.95 15.60 -5.23
N SER A 114 -14.63 14.41 -4.75
CA SER A 114 -13.88 14.24 -3.49
C SER A 114 -12.46 14.78 -3.60
N PHE A 115 -11.75 14.54 -4.70
CA PHE A 115 -10.43 15.14 -4.94
C PHE A 115 -10.51 16.66 -5.10
N TYR A 116 -11.55 17.19 -5.75
CA TYR A 116 -11.78 18.63 -5.83
C TYR A 116 -11.96 19.24 -4.44
N ILE A 117 -12.83 18.64 -3.61
CA ILE A 117 -13.05 19.09 -2.22
C ILE A 117 -11.73 19.03 -1.44
N PHE A 118 -10.96 17.96 -1.58
CA PHE A 118 -9.67 17.81 -0.92
C PHE A 118 -8.69 18.92 -1.28
N ILE A 119 -8.50 19.18 -2.58
CA ILE A 119 -7.58 20.22 -3.07
C ILE A 119 -8.04 21.62 -2.64
N ALA A 120 -9.34 21.91 -2.78
CA ALA A 120 -9.92 23.16 -2.37
C ALA A 120 -9.75 23.39 -0.87
N HIS A 121 -10.02 22.36 -0.07
CA HIS A 121 -9.85 22.42 1.39
C HIS A 121 -8.38 22.61 1.77
N CYS A 122 -7.45 21.84 1.21
CA CYS A 122 -6.01 21.98 1.46
C CYS A 122 -5.45 23.34 1.05
N SER A 123 -6.10 24.02 0.11
CA SER A 123 -5.71 25.37 -0.34
C SER A 123 -6.18 26.49 0.62
N THR A 124 -7.26 26.26 1.38
CA THR A 124 -7.94 27.28 2.18
C THR A 124 -7.82 27.07 3.69
N ALA A 125 -7.61 25.82 4.12
CA ALA A 125 -7.52 25.47 5.53
C ALA A 125 -6.24 26.01 6.19
N ARG A 126 -6.35 26.44 7.46
CA ARG A 126 -5.19 26.89 8.25
C ARG A 126 -4.21 25.78 8.61
N ASN A 127 -4.71 24.58 8.88
CA ASN A 127 -3.93 23.40 9.20
C ASN A 127 -4.40 22.21 8.34
N PRO A 128 -4.10 22.20 7.04
CA PRO A 128 -4.54 21.15 6.15
C PRO A 128 -3.79 19.84 6.43
N TYR A 129 -4.44 18.70 6.14
CA TYR A 129 -3.82 17.38 6.27
C TYR A 129 -2.55 17.25 5.41
N ILE A 130 -2.59 17.82 4.20
CA ILE A 130 -1.41 17.92 3.32
C ILE A 130 -1.19 19.38 2.95
N THR A 131 -0.01 19.88 3.22
CA THR A 131 0.38 21.25 2.86
C THR A 131 0.82 21.27 1.39
N LEU A 132 0.01 21.87 0.52
CA LEU A 132 0.27 21.90 -0.93
C LEU A 132 1.61 22.57 -1.31
N SER A 133 2.19 23.38 -0.43
CA SER A 133 3.51 24.00 -0.66
C SER A 133 4.65 22.98 -0.82
N ILE A 134 4.49 21.74 -0.32
CA ILE A 134 5.49 20.67 -0.45
C ILE A 134 5.72 20.30 -1.92
N PHE A 135 4.70 20.45 -2.78
CA PHE A 135 4.80 20.20 -4.22
C PHE A 135 5.57 21.30 -4.98
N ARG A 136 5.96 22.39 -4.31
CA ARG A 136 6.85 23.40 -4.89
C ARG A 136 8.33 23.01 -4.77
N ASP A 137 8.66 22.09 -3.87
CA ASP A 137 10.02 21.57 -3.75
C ASP A 137 10.28 20.57 -4.89
N ARG A 138 11.24 20.93 -5.75
CA ARG A 138 11.63 20.12 -6.90
C ARG A 138 12.12 18.72 -6.49
N ASN A 139 12.88 18.63 -5.39
CA ASN A 139 13.40 17.35 -4.92
C ASN A 139 12.27 16.44 -4.47
N PHE A 140 11.27 16.99 -3.78
CA PHE A 140 10.08 16.26 -3.37
C PHE A 140 9.31 15.73 -4.58
N VAL A 141 9.03 16.56 -5.57
CA VAL A 141 8.26 16.16 -6.78
C VAL A 141 9.02 15.11 -7.58
N VAL A 142 10.34 15.26 -7.76
CA VAL A 142 11.16 14.24 -8.45
C VAL A 142 11.15 12.93 -7.67
N GLY A 143 11.36 12.98 -6.33
CA GLY A 143 11.31 11.79 -5.48
C GLY A 143 9.94 11.09 -5.55
N LEU A 144 8.86 11.84 -5.49
CA LEU A 144 7.50 11.31 -5.63
C LEU A 144 7.27 10.64 -6.98
N SER A 145 7.74 11.27 -8.07
CA SER A 145 7.63 10.71 -9.43
C SER A 145 8.42 9.40 -9.56
N LEU A 146 9.63 9.35 -9.00
CA LEU A 146 10.45 8.13 -9.01
C LEU A 146 9.79 6.99 -8.21
N ILE A 147 9.26 7.29 -7.02
CA ILE A 147 8.54 6.30 -6.20
C ILE A 147 7.28 5.83 -6.93
N PHE A 148 6.56 6.70 -7.61
CA PHE A 148 5.37 6.35 -8.39
C PHE A 148 5.71 5.37 -9.52
N VAL A 149 6.73 5.68 -10.34
CA VAL A 149 7.17 4.79 -11.44
C VAL A 149 7.68 3.46 -10.90
N PHE A 150 8.48 3.50 -9.83
CA PHE A 150 8.96 2.30 -9.15
C PHE A 150 7.79 1.45 -8.64
N GLY A 151 6.83 2.06 -7.96
CA GLY A 151 5.63 1.40 -7.46
C GLY A 151 4.83 0.74 -8.59
N LEU A 152 4.55 1.46 -9.68
CA LEU A 152 3.88 0.90 -10.85
C LEU A 152 4.60 -0.34 -11.38
N THR A 153 5.91 -0.28 -11.55
CA THR A 153 6.69 -1.41 -12.07
C THR A 153 6.65 -2.62 -11.16
N VAL A 154 6.88 -2.41 -9.86
CA VAL A 154 6.94 -3.49 -8.87
C VAL A 154 5.57 -4.13 -8.68
N PHE A 155 4.53 -3.33 -8.42
CA PHE A 155 3.18 -3.86 -8.14
C PHE A 155 2.52 -4.46 -9.38
N SER A 156 2.67 -3.85 -10.56
CA SER A 156 2.16 -4.45 -11.81
C SER A 156 2.76 -5.83 -12.06
N THR A 157 4.07 -5.98 -11.85
CA THR A 157 4.72 -7.29 -12.04
C THR A 157 4.27 -8.29 -10.96
N MET A 158 4.10 -7.85 -9.71
CA MET A 158 3.57 -8.70 -8.64
C MET A 158 2.17 -9.21 -8.91
N PHE A 159 1.36 -8.44 -9.61
CA PHE A 159 -0.02 -8.80 -9.93
C PHE A 159 -0.11 -9.65 -11.21
N ILE A 160 0.56 -9.23 -12.27
CA ILE A 160 0.48 -9.87 -13.60
C ILE A 160 1.20 -11.22 -13.62
N LEU A 161 2.36 -11.32 -12.98
CA LEU A 161 3.19 -12.53 -13.07
C LEU A 161 2.50 -13.79 -12.53
N PRO A 162 1.87 -13.81 -11.33
CA PRO A 162 1.18 -15.01 -10.85
C PRO A 162 -0.02 -15.37 -11.70
N VAL A 163 -0.77 -14.38 -12.21
CA VAL A 163 -1.90 -14.60 -13.10
C VAL A 163 -1.41 -15.24 -14.40
N PHE A 164 -0.35 -14.71 -15.00
CA PHE A 164 0.25 -15.26 -16.21
C PHE A 164 0.73 -16.70 -16.01
N LEU A 165 1.45 -16.98 -14.92
CA LEU A 165 1.96 -18.33 -14.62
C LEU A 165 0.83 -19.35 -14.45
N GLN A 166 -0.26 -18.96 -13.80
CA GLN A 166 -1.38 -19.85 -13.55
C GLN A 166 -2.31 -20.01 -14.77
N THR A 167 -2.64 -18.92 -15.46
CA THR A 167 -3.66 -18.94 -16.54
C THR A 167 -3.07 -19.31 -17.90
N VAL A 168 -1.85 -18.86 -18.20
CA VAL A 168 -1.23 -19.07 -19.51
C VAL A 168 -0.27 -20.27 -19.48
N GLN A 169 0.54 -20.38 -18.42
CA GLN A 169 1.52 -21.48 -18.30
C GLN A 169 0.96 -22.71 -17.58
N GLY A 170 -0.22 -22.62 -16.98
CA GLY A 170 -0.87 -23.74 -16.29
C GLY A 170 -0.14 -24.20 -15.01
N TYR A 171 0.68 -23.35 -14.41
CA TYR A 171 1.41 -23.71 -13.19
C TYR A 171 0.47 -23.81 -11.98
N PRO A 172 0.69 -24.80 -11.10
CA PRO A 172 0.02 -24.85 -9.81
C PRO A 172 0.29 -23.59 -8.97
N VAL A 173 -0.66 -23.22 -8.13
CA VAL A 173 -0.57 -22.02 -7.26
C VAL A 173 0.72 -22.02 -6.41
N ILE A 174 1.11 -23.18 -5.88
CA ILE A 174 2.33 -23.35 -5.11
C ILE A 174 3.58 -23.02 -5.95
N THR A 175 3.67 -23.53 -7.19
CA THR A 175 4.81 -23.27 -8.08
C THR A 175 4.91 -21.79 -8.43
N ALA A 176 3.79 -21.15 -8.73
CA ALA A 176 3.74 -19.71 -8.96
C ALA A 176 4.21 -18.92 -7.72
N GLY A 177 3.84 -19.36 -6.51
CA GLY A 177 4.31 -18.79 -5.24
C GLY A 177 5.85 -18.89 -5.07
N TRP A 178 6.44 -20.02 -5.39
CA TRP A 178 7.90 -20.20 -5.32
C TRP A 178 8.65 -19.29 -6.31
N VAL A 179 8.17 -19.15 -7.53
CA VAL A 179 8.76 -18.24 -8.53
C VAL A 179 8.75 -16.80 -8.04
N LEU A 180 7.64 -16.37 -7.43
CA LEU A 180 7.54 -15.03 -6.85
C LEU A 180 8.49 -14.81 -5.67
N SER A 181 8.66 -15.83 -4.82
CA SER A 181 9.58 -15.75 -3.69
C SER A 181 11.05 -15.69 -4.14
N ALA A 182 11.43 -16.41 -5.19
CA ALA A 182 12.77 -16.33 -5.77
C ALA A 182 13.10 -14.91 -6.26
N ARG A 183 12.12 -14.22 -6.87
CA ARG A 183 12.24 -12.78 -7.24
C ARG A 183 12.45 -11.91 -6.00
N GLY A 184 11.70 -12.16 -4.94
CA GLY A 184 11.82 -11.42 -3.68
C GLY A 184 13.21 -11.57 -3.06
N LEU A 185 13.77 -12.78 -3.07
CA LEU A 185 15.15 -13.04 -2.64
C LEU A 185 16.18 -12.27 -3.48
N GLY A 186 16.00 -12.22 -4.80
CA GLY A 186 16.86 -11.43 -5.68
C GLY A 186 16.84 -9.94 -5.32
N THR A 187 15.66 -9.38 -5.00
CA THR A 187 15.54 -7.99 -4.54
C THR A 187 16.22 -7.77 -3.19
N ALA A 188 16.08 -8.73 -2.26
CA ALA A 188 16.71 -8.66 -0.94
C ALA A 188 18.25 -8.69 -1.01
N LEU A 189 18.82 -9.44 -1.96
CA LEU A 189 20.26 -9.53 -2.17
C LEU A 189 20.84 -8.28 -2.88
N ALA A 190 20.01 -7.55 -3.61
CA ALA A 190 20.42 -6.34 -4.34
C ALA A 190 20.42 -5.07 -3.46
N MET A 191 19.92 -5.13 -2.23
CA MET A 191 19.88 -4.03 -1.24
C MET A 191 21.01 -4.14 -0.21
#